data_f361bd6a45397f970564263357b78c90
#
_entry.id   f361bd6a45397f970564263357b78c90
#
_cell.length_a   1.000
_cell.length_b   1.000
_cell.length_c   1.000
_cell.angle_alpha   90.00
_cell.angle_beta   90.00
_cell.angle_gamma   90.00
#
_symmetry.space_group_name_H-M   'P 1'
#
loop_
_entity.id
_entity.type
_entity.pdbx_description
1 polymer ?
#
loop_
_entity_poly.entity_id
_entity_poly.type
_entity_poly.pdbx_seq_one_letter_code
_entity_poly.pdbx_strand_id
1 'polypeptide(L)'
;MNPRVLQLKKEIEGQRNILLSHPVYAQIKDLAGLRLFSQIHVFAVWDFMSLLKSLQSTLTSVSLPWMPVGSAETRYLINEIVLGEECDVDENGLRMSHFELYLKAMKQMGADTSMLDKFLKNVINGESLFQSIKNADIQIGRAHV
;
A
#
# COMPACT_ATOMS: atom_id res chain seq x y z
N MET A 1 -10.23 21.58 -15.19
CA MET A 1 -9.26 20.50 -14.81
C MET A 1 -7.89 20.87 -15.35
N ASN A 2 -6.81 20.72 -14.58
CA ASN A 2 -5.46 21.10 -14.99
C ASN A 2 -5.02 20.30 -16.24
N PRO A 3 -4.51 20.94 -17.33
CA PRO A 3 -4.08 20.27 -18.56
C PRO A 3 -3.03 19.17 -18.32
N ARG A 4 -2.12 19.35 -17.37
CA ARG A 4 -1.13 18.34 -16.97
C ARG A 4 -1.78 17.09 -16.39
N VAL A 5 -2.85 17.23 -15.58
CA VAL A 5 -3.59 16.11 -15.02
C VAL A 5 -4.30 15.31 -16.11
N LEU A 6 -4.87 16.01 -17.11
CA LEU A 6 -5.50 15.36 -18.26
C LEU A 6 -4.49 14.56 -19.08
N GLN A 7 -3.32 15.15 -19.33
CA GLN A 7 -2.23 14.48 -20.03
C GLN A 7 -1.77 13.24 -19.27
N LEU A 8 -1.48 13.36 -17.97
CA LEU A 8 -1.07 12.22 -17.14
C LEU A 8 -2.12 11.09 -17.15
N LYS A 9 -3.40 11.43 -16.99
CA LYS A 9 -4.48 10.43 -17.07
C LYS A 9 -4.48 9.67 -18.40
N LYS A 10 -4.26 10.37 -19.51
CA LYS A 10 -4.16 9.76 -20.85
C LYS A 10 -2.94 8.86 -20.98
N GLU A 11 -1.80 9.27 -20.42
CA GLU A 11 -0.55 8.48 -20.48
C GLU A 11 -0.65 7.16 -19.69
N ILE A 12 -1.35 7.16 -18.54
CA ILE A 12 -1.49 5.96 -17.70
C ILE A 12 -2.73 5.11 -18.04
N GLU A 13 -3.61 5.57 -18.95
CA GLU A 13 -4.88 4.92 -19.25
C GLU A 13 -4.70 3.48 -19.77
N GLY A 14 -3.68 3.28 -20.62
CA GLY A 14 -3.35 1.96 -21.16
C GLY A 14 -3.01 0.95 -20.06
N GLN A 15 -2.10 1.31 -19.17
CA GLN A 15 -1.68 0.47 -18.04
C GLN A 15 -2.84 0.27 -17.04
N ARG A 16 -3.63 1.31 -16.78
CA ARG A 16 -4.81 1.22 -15.93
C ARG A 16 -5.81 0.19 -16.49
N ASN A 17 -6.09 0.21 -17.78
CA ASN A 17 -7.01 -0.73 -18.41
C ASN A 17 -6.49 -2.17 -18.35
N ILE A 18 -5.18 -2.40 -18.53
CA ILE A 18 -4.54 -3.71 -18.36
C ILE A 18 -4.74 -4.21 -16.93
N LEU A 19 -4.51 -3.36 -15.92
CA LEU A 19 -4.72 -3.73 -14.52
C LEU A 19 -6.18 -4.05 -14.21
N LEU A 20 -7.12 -3.23 -14.66
CA LEU A 20 -8.56 -3.42 -14.41
C LEU A 20 -9.11 -4.70 -15.05
N SER A 21 -8.53 -5.11 -16.19
CA SER A 21 -8.92 -6.34 -16.91
C SER A 21 -8.00 -7.52 -16.63
N HIS A 22 -7.13 -7.43 -15.59
CA HIS A 22 -6.14 -8.46 -15.35
C HIS A 22 -6.79 -9.82 -15.04
N PRO A 23 -6.35 -10.92 -15.67
CA PRO A 23 -6.97 -12.23 -15.51
C PRO A 23 -7.01 -12.76 -14.08
N VAL A 24 -6.15 -12.26 -13.18
CA VAL A 24 -6.11 -12.66 -11.78
C VAL A 24 -7.48 -12.51 -11.10
N TYR A 25 -8.22 -11.44 -11.42
CA TYR A 25 -9.54 -11.21 -10.81
C TYR A 25 -10.56 -12.30 -11.18
N ALA A 26 -10.47 -12.86 -12.39
CA ALA A 26 -11.31 -13.98 -12.82
C ALA A 26 -10.90 -15.32 -12.18
N GLN A 27 -9.73 -15.41 -11.55
CA GLN A 27 -9.25 -16.60 -10.85
C GLN A 27 -9.65 -16.64 -9.37
N ILE A 28 -10.04 -15.50 -8.80
CA ILE A 28 -10.51 -15.43 -7.40
C ILE A 28 -11.99 -15.86 -7.38
N LYS A 29 -12.24 -17.16 -7.31
CA LYS A 29 -13.58 -17.74 -7.38
C LYS A 29 -14.10 -18.25 -6.04
N ASP A 30 -13.22 -18.46 -5.08
CA ASP A 30 -13.51 -19.06 -3.80
C ASP A 30 -12.58 -18.49 -2.71
N LEU A 31 -12.79 -18.97 -1.48
CA LEU A 31 -11.98 -18.56 -0.34
C LEU A 31 -10.51 -18.98 -0.47
N ALA A 32 -10.23 -20.11 -1.13
CA ALA A 32 -8.85 -20.56 -1.34
C ALA A 32 -8.10 -19.61 -2.29
N GLY A 33 -8.72 -19.21 -3.40
CA GLY A 33 -8.18 -18.22 -4.31
C GLY A 33 -7.99 -16.85 -3.65
N LEU A 34 -8.94 -16.43 -2.81
CA LEU A 34 -8.83 -15.18 -2.06
C LEU A 34 -7.66 -15.20 -1.05
N ARG A 35 -7.47 -16.31 -0.34
CA ARG A 35 -6.32 -16.51 0.55
C ARG A 35 -5.00 -16.36 -0.19
N LEU A 36 -4.86 -17.07 -1.31
CA LEU A 36 -3.64 -17.01 -2.13
C LEU A 36 -3.38 -15.60 -2.69
N PHE A 37 -4.42 -14.94 -3.19
CA PHE A 37 -4.33 -13.55 -3.65
C PHE A 37 -3.86 -12.63 -2.53
N SER A 38 -4.47 -12.70 -1.35
CA SER A 38 -4.16 -11.80 -0.23
C SER A 38 -2.74 -11.96 0.30
N GLN A 39 -2.16 -13.17 0.25
CA GLN A 39 -0.76 -13.42 0.65
C GLN A 39 0.26 -12.63 -0.19
N ILE A 40 -0.09 -12.31 -1.43
CA ILE A 40 0.77 -11.51 -2.32
C ILE A 40 0.35 -10.04 -2.28
N HIS A 41 -0.94 -9.76 -2.34
CA HIS A 41 -1.47 -8.40 -2.40
C HIS A 41 -1.17 -7.58 -1.13
N VAL A 42 -1.02 -8.21 0.02
CA VAL A 42 -0.67 -7.55 1.28
C VAL A 42 0.64 -6.74 1.21
N PHE A 43 1.59 -7.16 0.38
CA PHE A 43 2.82 -6.38 0.16
C PHE A 43 2.54 -5.07 -0.59
N ALA A 44 1.58 -5.06 -1.52
CA ALA A 44 1.16 -3.83 -2.19
C ALA A 44 0.43 -2.88 -1.21
N VAL A 45 -0.35 -3.41 -0.28
CA VAL A 45 -1.00 -2.62 0.78
C VAL A 45 0.05 -1.99 1.70
N TRP A 46 1.07 -2.75 2.11
CA TRP A 46 2.18 -2.23 2.91
C TRP A 46 3.00 -1.18 2.16
N ASP A 47 3.33 -1.43 0.88
CA ASP A 47 4.11 -0.51 0.04
C ASP A 47 3.36 0.79 -0.21
N PHE A 48 2.04 0.74 -0.38
CA PHE A 48 1.20 1.94 -0.48
C PHE A 48 1.35 2.85 0.73
N MET A 49 1.38 2.31 1.95
CA MET A 49 1.62 3.08 3.17
C MET A 49 3.01 3.73 3.16
N SER A 50 4.03 3.01 2.69
CA SER A 50 5.39 3.55 2.54
C SER A 50 5.45 4.70 1.53
N LEU A 51 4.79 4.55 0.38
CA LEU A 51 4.65 5.59 -0.64
C LEU A 51 3.92 6.81 -0.07
N LEU A 52 2.80 6.62 0.62
CA LEU A 52 2.02 7.69 1.25
C LEU A 52 2.86 8.49 2.27
N LYS A 53 3.64 7.80 3.09
CA LYS A 53 4.56 8.46 4.05
C LYS A 53 5.70 9.21 3.35
N SER A 54 6.22 8.70 2.25
CA SER A 54 7.18 9.41 1.41
C SER A 54 6.57 10.69 0.82
N LEU A 55 5.35 10.62 0.32
CA LEU A 55 4.62 11.80 -0.17
C LEU A 55 4.34 12.80 0.96
N GLN A 56 3.92 12.35 2.14
CA GLN A 56 3.69 13.19 3.30
C GLN A 56 4.98 13.93 3.72
N SER A 57 6.09 13.22 3.82
CA SER A 57 7.38 13.82 4.21
C SER A 57 7.93 14.82 3.19
N THR A 58 7.60 14.63 1.90
CA THR A 58 8.12 15.46 0.80
C THR A 58 7.20 16.66 0.50
N LEU A 59 5.88 16.46 0.55
CA LEU A 59 4.89 17.44 0.12
C LEU A 59 4.21 18.20 1.26
N THR A 60 4.48 17.79 2.51
CA THR A 60 4.03 18.47 3.71
C THR A 60 5.21 18.74 4.64
N SER A 61 4.97 19.33 5.82
CA SER A 61 6.02 19.53 6.84
C SER A 61 5.82 18.57 7.99
N VAL A 62 6.76 17.64 8.17
CA VAL A 62 6.83 16.70 9.31
C VAL A 62 8.08 16.91 10.16
N SER A 63 8.85 17.98 9.90
CA SER A 63 10.08 18.32 10.60
C SER A 63 9.89 19.49 11.56
N LEU A 64 10.85 19.64 12.49
CA LEU A 64 10.91 20.75 13.45
C LEU A 64 12.14 21.64 13.13
N PRO A 65 12.03 22.99 13.34
CA PRO A 65 10.81 23.74 13.61
C PRO A 65 9.82 23.68 12.45
N TRP A 66 8.52 23.68 12.76
CA TRP A 66 7.48 23.58 11.74
C TRP A 66 7.42 24.83 10.86
N MET A 67 7.42 24.61 9.54
CA MET A 67 7.16 25.63 8.52
C MET A 67 6.23 25.04 7.45
N PRO A 68 5.25 25.80 6.92
CA PRO A 68 4.35 25.29 5.88
C PRO A 68 5.12 25.02 4.58
N VAL A 69 4.99 23.82 4.03
CA VAL A 69 5.57 23.40 2.74
C VAL A 69 4.45 23.17 1.72
N GLY A 70 4.69 23.51 0.45
CA GLY A 70 3.73 23.29 -0.63
C GLY A 70 2.43 24.11 -0.50
N SER A 71 1.42 23.80 -1.32
CA SER A 71 0.12 24.46 -1.27
C SER A 71 -0.74 23.91 -0.12
N ALA A 72 -1.69 24.73 0.35
CA ALA A 72 -2.64 24.31 1.39
C ALA A 72 -3.48 23.12 0.92
N GLU A 73 -3.88 23.12 -0.35
CA GLU A 73 -4.67 22.06 -0.97
C GLU A 73 -3.89 20.73 -1.03
N THR A 74 -2.60 20.79 -1.36
CA THR A 74 -1.74 19.59 -1.38
C THR A 74 -1.59 19.02 0.03
N ARG A 75 -1.33 19.89 1.03
CA ARG A 75 -1.22 19.45 2.42
C ARG A 75 -2.52 18.84 2.93
N TYR A 76 -3.66 19.48 2.60
CA TYR A 76 -4.98 18.96 2.96
C TYR A 76 -5.19 17.56 2.37
N LEU A 77 -5.01 17.41 1.05
CA LEU A 77 -5.21 16.13 0.35
C LEU A 77 -4.33 15.01 0.94
N ILE A 78 -3.03 15.27 1.12
CA ILE A 78 -2.11 14.25 1.65
C ILE A 78 -2.48 13.86 3.08
N ASN A 79 -2.76 14.82 3.95
CA ASN A 79 -3.10 14.54 5.35
C ASN A 79 -4.49 13.88 5.50
N GLU A 80 -5.45 14.18 4.61
CA GLU A 80 -6.74 13.51 4.56
C GLU A 80 -6.57 12.02 4.21
N ILE A 81 -5.74 11.71 3.18
CA ILE A 81 -5.42 10.33 2.83
C ILE A 81 -4.70 9.63 3.99
N VAL A 82 -3.69 10.28 4.60
CA VAL A 82 -2.99 9.74 5.76
C VAL A 82 -3.94 9.44 6.91
N LEU A 83 -4.87 10.34 7.21
CA LEU A 83 -5.88 10.11 8.25
C LEU A 83 -6.75 8.89 7.93
N GLY A 84 -7.22 8.74 6.71
CA GLY A 84 -8.02 7.60 6.28
C GLY A 84 -7.26 6.29 6.35
N GLU A 85 -6.00 6.28 5.91
CA GLU A 85 -5.20 5.05 5.83
C GLU A 85 -4.61 4.60 7.18
N GLU A 86 -4.26 5.53 8.07
CA GLU A 86 -3.68 5.19 9.38
C GLU A 86 -4.69 5.09 10.52
N CYS A 87 -5.86 5.69 10.38
CA CYS A 87 -6.79 5.89 11.49
C CYS A 87 -8.23 5.53 11.12
N ASP A 88 -8.43 4.56 10.25
CA ASP A 88 -9.76 4.04 9.92
C ASP A 88 -10.38 3.31 11.12
N VAL A 89 -11.59 2.84 10.98
CA VAL A 89 -12.31 2.11 12.03
C VAL A 89 -12.71 0.73 11.56
N ASP A 90 -12.57 -0.25 12.44
CA ASP A 90 -13.08 -1.60 12.19
C ASP A 90 -14.61 -1.68 12.44
N GLU A 91 -15.17 -2.87 12.25
CA GLU A 91 -16.59 -3.15 12.47
C GLU A 91 -17.08 -2.93 13.92
N ASN A 92 -16.18 -2.78 14.88
CA ASN A 92 -16.45 -2.49 16.28
C ASN A 92 -16.20 -1.04 16.66
N GLY A 93 -15.82 -0.20 15.69
CA GLY A 93 -15.47 1.20 15.91
C GLY A 93 -14.08 1.43 16.51
N LEU A 94 -13.21 0.41 16.50
CA LEU A 94 -11.82 0.53 16.97
C LEU A 94 -10.94 1.12 15.85
N ARG A 95 -10.09 2.07 16.22
CA ARG A 95 -9.14 2.69 15.30
C ARG A 95 -8.01 1.74 14.95
N MET A 96 -7.74 1.61 13.65
CA MET A 96 -6.60 0.89 13.11
C MET A 96 -6.31 1.33 11.67
N SER A 97 -5.10 1.07 11.19
CA SER A 97 -4.74 1.34 9.79
C SER A 97 -5.40 0.36 8.82
N HIS A 98 -5.54 0.75 7.55
CA HIS A 98 -5.96 -0.16 6.48
C HIS A 98 -5.08 -1.40 6.40
N PHE A 99 -3.78 -1.26 6.65
CA PHE A 99 -2.87 -2.40 6.70
C PHE A 99 -3.22 -3.38 7.84
N GLU A 100 -3.52 -2.89 9.05
CA GLU A 100 -3.96 -3.72 10.17
C GLU A 100 -5.33 -4.36 9.92
N LEU A 101 -6.27 -3.61 9.31
CA LEU A 101 -7.56 -4.15 8.86
C LEU A 101 -7.37 -5.28 7.84
N TYR A 102 -6.45 -5.10 6.89
CA TYR A 102 -6.12 -6.13 5.91
C TYR A 102 -5.56 -7.39 6.57
N LEU A 103 -4.63 -7.24 7.52
CA LEU A 103 -4.09 -8.37 8.29
C LEU A 103 -5.16 -9.07 9.12
N LYS A 104 -6.06 -8.31 9.74
CA LYS A 104 -7.21 -8.85 10.47
C LYS A 104 -8.10 -9.71 9.55
N ALA A 105 -8.41 -9.20 8.36
CA ALA A 105 -9.18 -9.95 7.36
C ALA A 105 -8.44 -11.20 6.87
N MET A 106 -7.12 -11.13 6.62
CA MET A 106 -6.30 -12.29 6.27
C MET A 106 -6.35 -13.36 7.36
N LYS A 107 -6.22 -12.97 8.62
CA LYS A 107 -6.32 -13.88 9.76
C LYS A 107 -7.71 -14.53 9.88
N GLN A 108 -8.78 -13.76 9.72
CA GLN A 108 -10.16 -14.24 9.76
C GLN A 108 -10.44 -15.28 8.67
N MET A 109 -9.92 -15.07 7.46
CA MET A 109 -10.09 -16.03 6.36
C MET A 109 -9.10 -17.21 6.42
N GLY A 110 -8.12 -17.20 7.33
CA GLY A 110 -7.10 -18.24 7.48
C GLY A 110 -6.05 -18.23 6.36
N ALA A 111 -5.68 -17.04 5.84
CA ALA A 111 -4.57 -16.88 4.93
C ALA A 111 -3.24 -16.96 5.69
N ASP A 112 -2.19 -17.48 5.05
CA ASP A 112 -0.85 -17.54 5.62
C ASP A 112 -0.17 -16.17 5.57
N THR A 113 0.32 -15.67 6.71
CA THR A 113 1.05 -14.41 6.84
C THR A 113 2.55 -14.61 7.07
N SER A 114 3.04 -15.85 7.12
CA SER A 114 4.42 -16.16 7.51
C SER A 114 5.49 -15.45 6.69
N MET A 115 5.28 -15.32 5.38
CA MET A 115 6.17 -14.59 4.47
C MET A 115 6.22 -13.10 4.81
N LEU A 116 5.07 -12.49 5.06
CA LEU A 116 4.98 -11.10 5.46
C LEU A 116 5.58 -10.87 6.85
N ASP A 117 5.29 -11.73 7.82
CA ASP A 117 5.81 -11.61 9.17
C ASP A 117 7.34 -11.68 9.18
N LYS A 118 7.93 -12.58 8.37
CA LYS A 118 9.38 -12.68 8.20
C LYS A 118 9.95 -11.41 7.56
N PHE A 119 9.31 -10.88 6.52
CA PHE A 119 9.71 -9.64 5.87
C PHE A 119 9.69 -8.46 6.85
N LEU A 120 8.58 -8.23 7.54
CA LEU A 120 8.44 -7.14 8.50
C LEU A 120 9.46 -7.24 9.65
N LYS A 121 9.69 -8.45 10.15
CA LYS A 121 10.73 -8.70 11.17
C LYS A 121 12.11 -8.27 10.69
N ASN A 122 12.47 -8.59 9.45
CA ASN A 122 13.77 -8.21 8.88
C ASN A 122 13.89 -6.68 8.74
N VAL A 123 12.84 -6.02 8.26
CA VAL A 123 12.79 -4.55 8.15
C VAL A 123 12.92 -3.90 9.54
N ILE A 124 12.19 -4.38 10.55
CA ILE A 124 12.25 -3.88 11.94
C ILE A 124 13.67 -4.07 12.54
N ASN A 125 14.35 -5.16 12.18
CA ASN A 125 15.71 -5.42 12.61
C ASN A 125 16.79 -4.58 11.88
N GLY A 126 16.35 -3.69 10.97
CA GLY A 126 17.25 -2.77 10.26
C GLY A 126 17.91 -3.37 9.01
N GLU A 127 17.46 -4.53 8.53
CA GLU A 127 17.90 -5.04 7.23
C GLU A 127 17.46 -4.10 6.11
N SER A 128 18.27 -3.99 5.05
CA SER A 128 17.82 -3.25 3.87
C SER A 128 16.56 -3.88 3.26
N LEU A 129 15.72 -3.06 2.64
CA LEU A 129 14.49 -3.52 2.00
C LEU A 129 14.77 -4.66 1.00
N PHE A 130 15.81 -4.51 0.18
CA PHE A 130 16.22 -5.54 -0.79
C PHE A 130 16.58 -6.86 -0.11
N GLN A 131 17.35 -6.82 0.99
CA GLN A 131 17.73 -8.02 1.72
C GLN A 131 16.53 -8.66 2.43
N SER A 132 15.65 -7.85 2.99
CA SER A 132 14.41 -8.32 3.65
C SER A 132 13.50 -9.06 2.68
N ILE A 133 13.33 -8.53 1.46
CA ILE A 133 12.58 -9.19 0.38
C ILE A 133 13.21 -10.52 0.01
N LYS A 134 14.51 -10.54 -0.22
CA LYS A 134 15.26 -11.75 -0.57
C LYS A 134 15.17 -12.82 0.53
N ASN A 135 15.37 -12.43 1.78
CA ASN A 135 15.35 -13.34 2.93
C ASN A 135 13.94 -13.88 3.22
N ALA A 136 12.89 -13.15 2.84
CA ALA A 136 11.51 -13.60 3.01
C ALA A 136 11.01 -14.47 1.83
N ASP A 137 11.84 -14.74 0.82
CA ASP A 137 11.52 -15.47 -0.42
C ASP A 137 10.36 -14.84 -1.21
N ILE A 138 10.19 -13.51 -1.09
CA ILE A 138 9.19 -12.78 -1.84
C ILE A 138 9.59 -12.74 -3.31
N GLN A 139 8.79 -13.39 -4.16
CA GLN A 139 8.93 -13.27 -5.60
C GLN A 139 8.38 -11.92 -6.05
N ILE A 140 9.24 -10.94 -6.18
CA ILE A 140 8.87 -9.70 -6.87
C ILE A 140 8.73 -10.07 -8.33
N GLY A 141 7.51 -9.97 -8.85
CA GLY A 141 7.32 -10.01 -10.29
C GLY A 141 8.27 -8.99 -10.91
N ARG A 142 9.02 -9.39 -11.95
CA ARG A 142 9.95 -8.49 -12.63
C ARG A 142 9.15 -7.30 -13.16
N ALA A 143 9.07 -6.22 -12.39
CA ALA A 143 8.81 -4.93 -12.95
C ALA A 143 10.00 -4.67 -13.88
N HIS A 144 9.75 -4.67 -15.18
CA HIS A 144 10.75 -4.22 -16.13
C HIS A 144 11.02 -2.75 -15.82
N VAL A 145 12.17 -2.50 -15.21
CA VAL A 145 12.79 -1.18 -15.15
C VAL A 145 13.27 -0.84 -16.55
#